data_62e173671786b5a8c5c195f29540d02a
#
_entry.id   62e173671786b5a8c5c195f29540d02a
#
_cell.length_a   1.000
_cell.length_b   1.000
_cell.length_c   1.000
_cell.angle_alpha   90.00
_cell.angle_beta   90.00
_cell.angle_gamma   90.00
#
_symmetry.space_group_name_H-M   'P 1'
#
loop_
_entity.id
_entity.type
_entity.pdbx_description
1 polymer ?
#
loop_
_entity_poly.entity_id
_entity_poly.type
_entity_poly.pdbx_seq_one_letter_code
_entity_poly.pdbx_strand_id
1 'polypeptide(L)'
;MAISPVLMLVGPTAIGKTALSLQIADEFDCEIISMDSMQVYRYMDIGTAKATREEQQRVRHHLIDIVDPDEQYNAARFMADTLAAVEGISSRGKIPLITGGTGLYLSSLNNTLFKEPHVKNEIRARLKNRLAEEGREVLFAELQQHDAQTAARVHGHDTQRILRGLEIFLSTGITWSEHIRQQHLTCHKPLFPRQLQLCLSCEREELYRRINLRTQMIMQAPFHNEVVGLLNKGYDGSLASMQSLGYRHMVNHLKGEWSLSEATELLARDTRHFAKRQLTWFRSRKELYQIERTEIDFILKLIDEFLRSQGHKTSFTA
;
A
#
# COMPACT_ATOMS: atom_id res chain seq x y z
N MET A 1 29.60 11.10 -3.49
CA MET A 1 29.05 9.79 -3.93
C MET A 1 27.96 10.07 -4.96
N ALA A 2 27.91 9.32 -6.07
CA ALA A 2 26.81 9.45 -7.04
C ALA A 2 25.49 9.04 -6.35
N ILE A 3 24.42 9.81 -6.58
CA ILE A 3 23.11 9.50 -6.03
C ILE A 3 22.55 8.29 -6.78
N SER A 4 22.36 7.16 -6.07
CA SER A 4 21.80 5.95 -6.67
C SER A 4 20.39 6.21 -7.21
N PRO A 5 20.09 5.77 -8.46
CA PRO A 5 18.75 5.90 -9.01
C PRO A 5 17.78 4.95 -8.30
N VAL A 6 16.54 5.35 -8.16
CA VAL A 6 15.44 4.53 -7.64
C VAL A 6 14.34 4.46 -8.68
N LEU A 7 13.91 3.25 -9.02
CA LEU A 7 12.77 3.03 -9.90
C LEU A 7 11.53 2.73 -9.05
N MET A 8 10.39 3.27 -9.46
CA MET A 8 9.10 2.96 -8.83
C MET A 8 8.08 2.56 -9.90
N LEU A 9 7.53 1.35 -9.77
CA LEU A 9 6.47 0.84 -10.63
C LEU A 9 5.20 0.68 -9.82
N VAL A 10 4.27 1.60 -9.97
CA VAL A 10 3.05 1.64 -9.19
C VAL A 10 1.80 1.44 -10.04
N GLY A 11 0.65 1.26 -9.40
CA GLY A 11 -0.63 1.11 -10.08
C GLY A 11 -1.60 0.22 -9.31
N PRO A 12 -2.85 0.11 -9.77
CA PRO A 12 -3.88 -0.65 -9.09
C PRO A 12 -3.57 -2.15 -9.01
N THR A 13 -4.27 -2.84 -8.11
CA THR A 13 -4.20 -4.31 -8.04
C THR A 13 -4.63 -4.93 -9.39
N ALA A 14 -4.11 -6.09 -9.72
CA ALA A 14 -4.36 -6.84 -10.96
C ALA A 14 -3.91 -6.17 -12.26
N ILE A 15 -3.24 -5.02 -12.25
CA ILE A 15 -2.77 -4.32 -13.46
C ILE A 15 -1.63 -5.06 -14.18
N GLY A 16 -0.87 -5.91 -13.50
CA GLY A 16 0.25 -6.67 -14.09
C GLY A 16 1.64 -6.25 -13.61
N LYS A 17 1.74 -5.50 -12.50
CA LYS A 17 3.02 -5.03 -11.94
C LYS A 17 4.04 -6.14 -11.73
N THR A 18 3.65 -7.29 -11.16
CA THR A 18 4.58 -8.39 -10.84
C THR A 18 5.33 -8.89 -12.07
N ALA A 19 4.62 -9.21 -13.14
CA ALA A 19 5.27 -9.68 -14.36
C ALA A 19 6.22 -8.63 -14.96
N LEU A 20 5.79 -7.37 -15.01
CA LEU A 20 6.62 -6.30 -15.55
C LEU A 20 7.81 -5.96 -14.62
N SER A 21 7.64 -6.01 -13.30
CA SER A 21 8.75 -5.77 -12.37
C SER A 21 9.85 -6.83 -12.46
N LEU A 22 9.49 -8.09 -12.72
CA LEU A 22 10.47 -9.15 -12.98
C LEU A 22 11.22 -8.90 -14.30
N GLN A 23 10.52 -8.50 -15.36
CA GLN A 23 11.16 -8.18 -16.64
C GLN A 23 12.12 -6.98 -16.51
N ILE A 24 11.70 -5.90 -15.83
CA ILE A 24 12.55 -4.75 -15.53
C ILE A 24 13.76 -5.17 -14.69
N ALA A 25 13.55 -6.05 -13.70
CA ALA A 25 14.62 -6.47 -12.81
C ALA A 25 15.70 -7.30 -13.55
N ASP A 26 15.31 -8.14 -14.48
CA ASP A 26 16.26 -8.90 -15.30
C ASP A 26 17.04 -7.99 -16.27
N GLU A 27 16.36 -7.02 -16.91
CA GLU A 27 16.95 -6.14 -17.92
C GLU A 27 17.94 -5.14 -17.30
N PHE A 28 17.64 -4.63 -16.10
CA PHE A 28 18.42 -3.54 -15.49
C PHE A 28 19.12 -3.94 -14.18
N ASP A 29 19.27 -5.23 -13.91
CA ASP A 29 19.91 -5.76 -12.67
C ASP A 29 19.34 -5.15 -11.39
N CYS A 30 17.99 -5.17 -11.26
CA CYS A 30 17.31 -4.64 -10.10
C CYS A 30 17.10 -5.69 -9.01
N GLU A 31 16.94 -5.21 -7.76
CA GLU A 31 16.26 -5.98 -6.70
C GLU A 31 14.92 -5.30 -6.39
N ILE A 32 13.89 -6.10 -6.14
CA ILE A 32 12.52 -5.63 -5.95
C ILE A 32 12.24 -5.33 -4.48
N ILE A 33 11.61 -4.18 -4.21
CA ILE A 33 11.07 -3.82 -2.88
C ILE A 33 9.55 -3.80 -2.99
N SER A 34 8.88 -4.72 -2.27
CA SER A 34 7.42 -4.79 -2.28
C SER A 34 6.81 -3.61 -1.51
N MET A 35 6.01 -2.80 -2.19
CA MET A 35 5.22 -1.70 -1.62
C MET A 35 3.75 -2.15 -1.47
N ASP A 36 3.55 -3.22 -0.71
CA ASP A 36 2.24 -3.79 -0.43
C ASP A 36 2.04 -3.97 1.08
N SER A 37 0.90 -3.49 1.61
CA SER A 37 0.62 -3.54 3.05
C SER A 37 0.25 -4.92 3.57
N MET A 38 0.10 -5.91 2.68
CA MET A 38 -0.30 -7.27 3.05
C MET A 38 0.77 -8.32 2.77
N GLN A 39 1.60 -8.15 1.73
CA GLN A 39 2.67 -9.08 1.41
C GLN A 39 3.80 -9.11 2.46
N VAL A 40 3.84 -8.16 3.34
CA VAL A 40 4.77 -8.10 4.48
C VAL A 40 4.53 -9.20 5.51
N TYR A 41 3.30 -9.74 5.56
CA TYR A 41 2.90 -10.75 6.54
C TYR A 41 3.32 -12.16 6.13
N ARG A 42 3.95 -12.90 7.06
CA ARG A 42 4.27 -14.32 6.87
C ARG A 42 3.00 -15.15 6.75
N TYR A 43 3.07 -16.24 5.97
CA TYR A 43 1.98 -17.21 5.79
C TYR A 43 0.75 -16.67 5.05
N MET A 44 0.77 -15.43 4.60
CA MET A 44 -0.32 -14.80 3.84
C MET A 44 0.11 -14.66 2.38
N ASP A 45 0.07 -15.77 1.63
CA ASP A 45 0.70 -15.87 0.31
C ASP A 45 -0.33 -15.82 -0.82
N ILE A 46 -1.30 -16.73 -0.80
CA ILE A 46 -2.29 -16.90 -1.87
C ILE A 46 -3.25 -15.71 -1.90
N GLY A 47 -3.81 -15.35 -0.74
CA GLY A 47 -4.78 -14.25 -0.63
C GLY A 47 -4.20 -12.89 -0.96
N THR A 48 -2.90 -12.67 -0.77
CA THR A 48 -2.18 -11.43 -1.14
C THR A 48 -1.63 -11.48 -2.55
N ALA A 49 -1.68 -12.64 -3.21
CA ALA A 49 -0.98 -12.96 -4.47
C ALA A 49 0.48 -12.49 -4.40
N LYS A 50 1.16 -12.94 -3.35
CA LYS A 50 2.59 -12.73 -3.13
C LYS A 50 3.41 -13.33 -4.28
N ALA A 51 4.57 -12.78 -4.57
CA ALA A 51 5.49 -13.37 -5.53
C ALA A 51 5.81 -14.83 -5.15
N THR A 52 5.72 -15.72 -6.12
CA THR A 52 5.98 -17.15 -5.90
C THR A 52 7.44 -17.40 -5.48
N ARG A 53 7.72 -18.59 -4.97
CA ARG A 53 9.10 -18.96 -4.60
C ARG A 53 10.03 -18.92 -5.82
N GLU A 54 9.55 -19.34 -6.98
CA GLU A 54 10.30 -19.29 -8.25
C GLU A 54 10.59 -17.86 -8.66
N GLU A 55 9.60 -16.95 -8.55
CA GLU A 55 9.79 -15.53 -8.82
C GLU A 55 10.77 -14.88 -7.83
N GLN A 56 10.70 -15.24 -6.55
CA GLN A 56 11.64 -14.76 -5.52
C GLN A 56 13.06 -15.33 -5.68
N GLN A 57 13.22 -16.53 -6.24
CA GLN A 57 14.53 -17.11 -6.57
C GLN A 57 15.14 -16.44 -7.80
N ARG A 58 14.30 -16.05 -8.79
CA ARG A 58 14.74 -15.34 -10.00
C ARG A 58 15.24 -13.94 -9.70
N VAL A 59 14.50 -13.19 -8.87
CA VAL A 59 14.84 -11.82 -8.47
C VAL A 59 14.65 -11.69 -6.97
N ARG A 60 15.64 -11.13 -6.29
CA ARG A 60 15.54 -10.91 -4.84
C ARG A 60 14.44 -9.88 -4.54
N HIS A 61 13.51 -10.28 -3.65
CA HIS A 61 12.45 -9.43 -3.14
C HIS A 61 12.73 -9.02 -1.69
N HIS A 62 12.48 -7.76 -1.39
CA HIS A 62 12.55 -7.18 -0.05
C HIS A 62 11.16 -6.81 0.43
N LEU A 63 10.98 -6.74 1.74
CA LEU A 63 9.73 -6.41 2.42
C LEU A 63 8.59 -7.40 2.13
N ILE A 64 8.95 -8.65 1.96
CA ILE A 64 8.04 -9.81 1.90
C ILE A 64 8.36 -10.69 3.11
N ASP A 65 7.34 -11.22 3.79
CA ASP A 65 7.48 -12.15 4.93
C ASP A 65 8.33 -11.62 6.10
N ILE A 66 8.21 -10.34 6.41
CA ILE A 66 9.05 -9.68 7.43
C ILE A 66 8.38 -9.55 8.80
N VAL A 67 7.05 -9.70 8.88
CA VAL A 67 6.29 -9.59 10.13
C VAL A 67 5.27 -10.72 10.26
N ASP A 68 4.86 -11.03 11.49
CA ASP A 68 3.79 -11.99 11.74
C ASP A 68 2.40 -11.33 11.65
N PRO A 69 1.33 -12.09 11.35
CA PRO A 69 -0.01 -11.55 11.10
C PRO A 69 -0.63 -10.75 12.25
N ASP A 70 -0.17 -10.92 13.48
CA ASP A 70 -0.59 -10.19 14.69
C ASP A 70 0.24 -8.93 14.96
N GLU A 71 1.34 -8.71 14.23
CA GLU A 71 2.14 -7.51 14.35
C GLU A 71 1.52 -6.32 13.59
N GLN A 72 1.78 -5.11 14.09
CA GLN A 72 1.43 -3.88 13.38
C GLN A 72 2.54 -3.48 12.40
N TYR A 73 2.16 -3.29 11.13
CA TYR A 73 3.04 -2.73 10.11
C TYR A 73 2.37 -1.50 9.48
N ASN A 74 3.05 -0.37 9.55
CA ASN A 74 2.51 0.93 9.14
C ASN A 74 3.44 1.66 8.16
N ALA A 75 2.99 2.80 7.65
CA ALA A 75 3.73 3.57 6.65
C ALA A 75 5.08 4.12 7.17
N ALA A 76 5.22 4.37 8.47
CA ALA A 76 6.49 4.83 9.05
C ALA A 76 7.51 3.69 9.09
N ARG A 77 7.09 2.49 9.51
CA ARG A 77 7.95 1.28 9.48
C ARG A 77 8.31 0.93 8.03
N PHE A 78 7.33 0.96 7.12
CA PHE A 78 7.59 0.75 5.69
C PHE A 78 8.65 1.71 5.13
N MET A 79 8.55 3.00 5.46
CA MET A 79 9.54 3.99 5.01
C MET A 79 10.94 3.68 5.53
N ALA A 80 11.08 3.38 6.81
CA ALA A 80 12.38 3.03 7.42
C ALA A 80 12.99 1.76 6.80
N ASP A 81 12.19 0.71 6.65
CA ASP A 81 12.62 -0.55 6.06
C ASP A 81 12.96 -0.40 4.56
N THR A 82 12.21 0.45 3.84
CA THR A 82 12.51 0.77 2.43
C THR A 82 13.84 1.51 2.29
N LEU A 83 14.13 2.49 3.15
CA LEU A 83 15.41 3.21 3.13
C LEU A 83 16.58 2.26 3.37
N ALA A 84 16.48 1.37 4.36
CA ALA A 84 17.50 0.36 4.63
C ALA A 84 17.68 -0.62 3.44
N ALA A 85 16.57 -1.03 2.81
CA ALA A 85 16.62 -1.90 1.63
C ALA A 85 17.29 -1.20 0.44
N VAL A 86 16.93 0.06 0.17
CA VAL A 86 17.53 0.87 -0.91
C VAL A 86 19.04 1.04 -0.70
N GLU A 87 19.48 1.35 0.52
CA GLU A 87 20.91 1.45 0.86
C GLU A 87 21.63 0.12 0.63
N GLY A 88 21.07 -0.98 1.13
CA GLY A 88 21.65 -2.31 0.96
C GLY A 88 21.68 -2.78 -0.50
N ILE A 89 20.68 -2.47 -1.32
CA ILE A 89 20.67 -2.80 -2.75
C ILE A 89 21.73 -1.97 -3.49
N SER A 90 21.76 -0.67 -3.24
CA SER A 90 22.72 0.25 -3.87
C SER A 90 24.18 -0.08 -3.51
N SER A 91 24.44 -0.55 -2.29
CA SER A 91 25.79 -0.97 -1.87
C SER A 91 26.31 -2.21 -2.61
N ARG A 92 25.39 -3.02 -3.18
CA ARG A 92 25.72 -4.16 -4.07
C ARG A 92 25.84 -3.77 -5.54
N GLY A 93 25.72 -2.49 -5.86
CA GLY A 93 25.77 -2.00 -7.24
C GLY A 93 24.48 -2.24 -8.04
N LYS A 94 23.40 -2.71 -7.39
CA LYS A 94 22.12 -3.00 -8.03
C LYS A 94 21.15 -1.81 -7.94
N ILE A 95 20.11 -1.83 -8.77
CA ILE A 95 19.11 -0.77 -8.83
C ILE A 95 17.89 -1.16 -7.98
N PRO A 96 17.48 -0.33 -7.00
CA PRO A 96 16.23 -0.55 -6.26
C PRO A 96 15.01 -0.32 -7.15
N LEU A 97 14.13 -1.32 -7.27
CA LEU A 97 12.83 -1.24 -7.94
C LEU A 97 11.71 -1.40 -6.90
N ILE A 98 11.09 -0.29 -6.52
CA ILE A 98 9.94 -0.29 -5.60
C ILE A 98 8.68 -0.55 -6.41
N THR A 99 7.94 -1.62 -6.09
CA THR A 99 6.71 -1.96 -6.82
C THR A 99 5.54 -2.25 -5.90
N GLY A 100 4.37 -1.68 -6.22
CA GLY A 100 3.17 -1.94 -5.43
C GLY A 100 1.98 -1.04 -5.72
N GLY A 101 0.95 -1.16 -4.87
CA GLY A 101 -0.32 -0.46 -5.03
C GLY A 101 -0.76 0.36 -3.81
N THR A 102 0.02 0.39 -2.73
CA THR A 102 -0.35 1.05 -1.48
C THR A 102 -0.02 2.54 -1.53
N GLY A 103 -1.02 3.37 -1.90
CA GLY A 103 -0.84 4.81 -2.08
C GLY A 103 -0.31 5.54 -0.85
N LEU A 104 -0.69 5.12 0.36
CA LEU A 104 -0.16 5.69 1.60
C LEU A 104 1.36 5.47 1.72
N TYR A 105 1.84 4.30 1.31
CA TYR A 105 3.27 3.99 1.32
C TYR A 105 4.03 4.83 0.29
N LEU A 106 3.48 4.98 -0.91
CA LEU A 106 4.07 5.90 -1.89
C LEU A 106 4.10 7.35 -1.39
N SER A 107 3.03 7.81 -0.74
CA SER A 107 3.04 9.14 -0.10
C SER A 107 4.15 9.28 0.94
N SER A 108 4.44 8.22 1.69
CA SER A 108 5.49 8.25 2.70
C SER A 108 6.90 8.37 2.13
N LEU A 109 7.10 7.87 0.90
CA LEU A 109 8.38 7.98 0.19
C LEU A 109 8.54 9.31 -0.53
N ASN A 110 7.45 9.90 -1.05
CA ASN A 110 7.47 11.16 -1.77
C ASN A 110 7.50 12.39 -0.84
N ASN A 111 6.79 12.27 0.25
CA ASN A 111 6.74 13.32 1.27
C ASN A 111 7.21 12.67 2.56
N THR A 112 8.26 13.21 3.17
CA THR A 112 8.63 12.75 4.50
C THR A 112 7.37 12.69 5.34
N LEU A 113 7.01 11.49 5.79
CA LEU A 113 5.82 11.31 6.60
C LEU A 113 5.84 12.29 7.75
N PHE A 114 4.70 12.87 8.00
CA PHE A 114 4.38 13.44 9.28
C PHE A 114 4.90 12.44 10.35
N LYS A 115 5.87 12.89 11.15
CA LYS A 115 6.36 12.10 12.28
C LYS A 115 5.17 11.93 13.21
N GLU A 116 4.45 10.83 13.01
CA GLU A 116 3.22 10.58 13.73
C GLU A 116 3.49 10.68 15.22
N PRO A 117 2.75 11.52 15.95
CA PRO A 117 2.89 11.57 17.39
C PRO A 117 2.54 10.19 17.96
N HIS A 118 3.29 9.79 18.96
CA HIS A 118 2.99 8.55 19.66
C HIS A 118 1.63 8.67 20.34
N VAL A 119 0.65 7.92 19.85
CA VAL A 119 -0.68 7.83 20.45
C VAL A 119 -0.68 6.71 21.47
N LYS A 120 -0.96 7.06 22.72
CA LYS A 120 -1.07 6.08 23.82
C LYS A 120 -2.22 5.10 23.57
N ASN A 121 -1.99 3.84 23.88
CA ASN A 121 -3.02 2.80 23.70
C ASN A 121 -4.30 3.08 24.51
N GLU A 122 -4.17 3.75 25.67
CA GLU A 122 -5.33 4.15 26.48
C GLU A 122 -6.26 5.13 25.73
N ILE A 123 -5.70 6.06 24.96
CA ILE A 123 -6.48 7.01 24.15
C ILE A 123 -7.26 6.26 23.06
N ARG A 124 -6.60 5.32 22.38
CA ARG A 124 -7.26 4.47 21.36
C ARG A 124 -8.38 3.64 21.95
N ALA A 125 -8.13 2.97 23.08
CA ALA A 125 -9.13 2.17 23.77
C ALA A 125 -10.33 3.03 24.21
N ARG A 126 -10.07 4.19 24.82
CA ARG A 126 -11.11 5.14 25.23
C ARG A 126 -11.95 5.63 24.04
N LEU A 127 -11.33 6.01 22.94
CA LEU A 127 -12.08 6.46 21.75
C LEU A 127 -12.88 5.32 21.10
N LYS A 128 -12.37 4.09 21.13
CA LYS A 128 -13.12 2.91 20.66
C LYS A 128 -14.36 2.63 21.54
N ASN A 129 -14.25 2.75 22.86
CA ASN A 129 -15.38 2.61 23.76
C ASN A 129 -16.40 3.73 23.54
N ARG A 130 -15.95 4.98 23.46
CA ARG A 130 -16.84 6.12 23.15
C ARG A 130 -17.56 5.96 21.80
N LEU A 131 -16.88 5.42 20.78
CA LEU A 131 -17.52 5.10 19.51
C LEU A 131 -18.68 4.11 19.66
N ALA A 132 -18.53 3.12 20.54
CA ALA A 132 -19.58 2.13 20.80
C ALA A 132 -20.74 2.70 21.64
N GLU A 133 -20.46 3.60 22.58
CA GLU A 133 -21.43 4.17 23.54
C GLU A 133 -22.13 5.41 22.97
N GLU A 134 -21.39 6.35 22.39
CA GLU A 134 -21.87 7.67 21.96
C GLU A 134 -22.21 7.74 20.44
N GLY A 135 -21.65 6.81 19.66
CA GLY A 135 -21.81 6.79 18.21
C GLY A 135 -20.81 7.69 17.48
N ARG A 136 -20.73 7.48 16.16
CA ARG A 136 -19.79 8.17 15.28
C ARG A 136 -20.10 9.65 15.12
N GLU A 137 -21.38 10.01 15.10
CA GLU A 137 -21.86 11.37 14.86
C GLU A 137 -21.38 12.34 15.97
N VAL A 138 -21.37 11.88 17.22
CA VAL A 138 -20.87 12.65 18.37
C VAL A 138 -19.37 12.91 18.23
N LEU A 139 -18.60 11.86 17.88
CA LEU A 139 -17.15 11.98 17.68
C LEU A 139 -16.80 12.84 16.46
N PHE A 140 -17.61 12.81 15.41
CA PHE A 140 -17.43 13.70 14.27
C PHE A 140 -17.69 15.17 14.61
N ALA A 141 -18.74 15.45 15.41
CA ALA A 141 -19.03 16.79 15.91
C ALA A 141 -17.87 17.32 16.79
N GLU A 142 -17.30 16.47 17.65
CA GLU A 142 -16.11 16.82 18.44
C GLU A 142 -14.89 17.14 17.55
N LEU A 143 -14.66 16.33 16.50
CA LEU A 143 -13.61 16.64 15.52
C LEU A 143 -13.84 17.97 14.82
N GLN A 144 -15.11 18.30 14.47
CA GLN A 144 -15.44 19.58 13.87
C GLN A 144 -15.14 20.78 14.78
N GLN A 145 -15.35 20.62 16.10
CA GLN A 145 -15.05 21.66 17.08
C GLN A 145 -13.54 21.89 17.24
N HIS A 146 -12.74 20.83 17.29
CA HIS A 146 -11.30 20.93 17.54
C HIS A 146 -10.48 21.13 16.27
N ASP A 147 -10.89 20.53 15.15
CA ASP A 147 -10.14 20.56 13.88
C ASP A 147 -11.09 20.65 12.67
N ALA A 148 -11.72 21.80 12.50
CA ALA A 148 -12.65 22.06 11.40
C ALA A 148 -12.04 21.82 10.02
N GLN A 149 -10.73 22.05 9.85
CA GLN A 149 -10.02 21.83 8.59
C GLN A 149 -9.89 20.35 8.27
N THR A 150 -9.59 19.51 9.24
CA THR A 150 -9.60 18.05 9.07
C THR A 150 -11.02 17.54 8.85
N ALA A 151 -12.00 18.01 9.62
CA ALA A 151 -13.38 17.60 9.48
C ALA A 151 -13.98 17.94 8.09
N ALA A 152 -13.59 19.07 7.50
CA ALA A 152 -14.01 19.43 6.14
C ALA A 152 -13.48 18.49 5.04
N ARG A 153 -12.37 17.76 5.30
CA ARG A 153 -11.73 16.81 4.37
C ARG A 153 -12.13 15.36 4.62
N VAL A 154 -12.64 15.06 5.81
CA VAL A 154 -13.02 13.72 6.24
C VAL A 154 -14.52 13.55 6.05
N HIS A 155 -14.93 12.48 5.33
CA HIS A 155 -16.34 12.17 5.23
C HIS A 155 -16.90 11.74 6.59
N GLY A 156 -18.11 12.20 6.97
CA GLY A 156 -18.71 11.88 8.26
C GLY A 156 -18.93 10.38 8.54
N HIS A 157 -18.85 9.53 7.50
CA HIS A 157 -18.87 8.06 7.62
C HIS A 157 -17.47 7.42 7.67
N ASP A 158 -16.39 8.19 7.60
CA ASP A 158 -15.01 7.67 7.71
C ASP A 158 -14.58 7.60 9.18
N THR A 159 -15.10 6.59 9.88
CA THR A 159 -14.84 6.37 11.30
C THR A 159 -13.35 6.33 11.63
N GLN A 160 -12.54 5.71 10.78
CA GLN A 160 -11.09 5.58 11.04
C GLN A 160 -10.40 6.94 11.03
N ARG A 161 -10.72 7.82 10.07
CA ARG A 161 -10.13 9.16 10.01
C ARG A 161 -10.67 10.08 11.08
N ILE A 162 -11.93 9.93 11.47
CA ILE A 162 -12.51 10.67 12.61
C ILE A 162 -11.74 10.32 13.90
N LEU A 163 -11.63 9.03 14.21
CA LEU A 163 -10.87 8.57 15.38
C LEU A 163 -9.42 9.04 15.30
N ARG A 164 -8.78 8.94 14.13
CA ARG A 164 -7.39 9.36 13.96
C ARG A 164 -7.17 10.84 14.24
N GLY A 165 -8.07 11.71 13.80
CA GLY A 165 -8.01 13.15 14.10
C GLY A 165 -8.09 13.42 15.62
N LEU A 166 -9.01 12.75 16.29
CA LEU A 166 -9.17 12.87 17.75
C LEU A 166 -8.00 12.24 18.52
N GLU A 167 -7.49 11.08 18.08
CA GLU A 167 -6.29 10.45 18.67
C GLU A 167 -5.09 11.39 18.69
N ILE A 168 -4.82 12.05 17.57
CA ILE A 168 -3.72 13.00 17.42
C ILE A 168 -3.94 14.19 18.37
N PHE A 169 -5.12 14.79 18.34
CA PHE A 169 -5.43 15.95 19.15
C PHE A 169 -5.34 15.63 20.65
N LEU A 170 -5.97 14.55 21.09
CA LEU A 170 -5.97 14.15 22.50
C LEU A 170 -4.58 13.73 23.02
N SER A 171 -3.70 13.27 22.11
CA SER A 171 -2.34 12.86 22.47
C SER A 171 -1.36 14.03 22.54
N THR A 172 -1.56 15.07 21.74
CA THR A 172 -0.55 16.13 21.53
C THR A 172 -1.04 17.53 21.88
N GLY A 173 -2.35 17.73 22.00
CA GLY A 173 -2.95 19.07 22.10
C GLY A 173 -2.90 19.87 20.78
N ILE A 174 -2.36 19.30 19.71
CA ILE A 174 -2.22 19.95 18.40
C ILE A 174 -3.11 19.22 17.39
N THR A 175 -3.83 19.96 16.56
CA THR A 175 -4.74 19.39 15.56
C THR A 175 -3.99 18.67 14.43
N TRP A 176 -4.63 17.69 13.82
CA TRP A 176 -4.04 16.98 12.67
C TRP A 176 -3.76 17.92 11.49
N SER A 177 -4.67 18.87 11.23
CA SER A 177 -4.47 19.90 10.21
C SER A 177 -3.23 20.76 10.46
N GLU A 178 -2.99 21.15 11.71
CA GLU A 178 -1.82 21.94 12.08
C GLU A 178 -0.52 21.14 11.97
N HIS A 179 -0.52 19.89 12.37
CA HIS A 179 0.61 19.00 12.16
C HIS A 179 0.96 18.85 10.67
N ILE A 180 -0.04 18.68 9.78
CA ILE A 180 0.16 18.63 8.33
C ILE A 180 0.75 19.97 7.83
N ARG A 181 0.22 21.09 8.31
CA ARG A 181 0.72 22.42 7.92
C ARG A 181 2.19 22.62 8.30
N GLN A 182 2.56 22.24 9.52
CA GLN A 182 3.94 22.35 10.01
C GLN A 182 4.88 21.47 9.18
N GLN A 183 4.45 20.28 8.81
CA GLN A 183 5.23 19.39 7.96
C GLN A 183 5.49 20.00 6.58
N HIS A 184 4.48 20.58 5.95
CA HIS A 184 4.66 21.25 4.65
C HIS A 184 5.65 22.41 4.69
N LEU A 185 5.84 23.04 5.85
CA LEU A 185 6.82 24.11 6.02
C LEU A 185 8.27 23.59 6.18
N THR A 186 8.43 22.35 6.65
CA THR A 186 9.76 21.82 7.03
C THR A 186 10.33 20.80 6.04
N CYS A 187 9.51 20.21 5.18
CA CYS A 187 9.91 19.11 4.28
C CYS A 187 9.73 19.49 2.81
N HIS A 188 10.86 19.79 2.14
CA HIS A 188 10.88 20.15 0.72
C HIS A 188 11.76 19.25 -0.16
N LYS A 189 12.40 18.23 0.39
CA LYS A 189 13.29 17.37 -0.41
C LYS A 189 12.72 15.97 -0.52
N PRO A 190 12.62 15.39 -1.73
CA PRO A 190 12.26 13.99 -1.90
C PRO A 190 13.31 13.09 -1.20
N LEU A 191 12.86 11.96 -0.63
CA LEU A 191 13.75 10.97 -0.01
C LEU A 191 14.78 10.43 -1.01
N PHE A 192 14.36 10.27 -2.27
CA PHE A 192 15.19 9.82 -3.37
C PHE A 192 15.36 10.95 -4.38
N PRO A 193 16.48 11.70 -4.34
CA PRO A 193 16.71 12.83 -5.24
C PRO A 193 16.75 12.45 -6.73
N ARG A 194 17.07 11.18 -7.03
CA ARG A 194 17.08 10.62 -8.38
C ARG A 194 16.13 9.45 -8.44
N GLN A 195 14.90 9.69 -8.88
CA GLN A 195 13.85 8.67 -8.96
C GLN A 195 13.04 8.80 -10.25
N LEU A 196 12.58 7.65 -10.77
CA LEU A 196 11.60 7.56 -11.85
C LEU A 196 10.36 6.84 -11.33
N GLN A 197 9.20 7.49 -11.41
CA GLN A 197 7.94 6.94 -10.92
C GLN A 197 6.98 6.68 -12.08
N LEU A 198 6.78 5.41 -12.41
CA LEU A 198 5.90 4.94 -13.47
C LEU A 198 4.61 4.39 -12.86
N CYS A 199 3.46 4.88 -13.32
CA CYS A 199 2.16 4.41 -12.91
C CYS A 199 1.45 3.69 -14.05
N LEU A 200 1.26 2.40 -13.90
CA LEU A 200 0.56 1.60 -14.91
C LEU A 200 -0.94 1.94 -14.94
N SER A 201 -1.46 2.13 -16.14
CA SER A 201 -2.87 2.31 -16.45
C SER A 201 -3.37 1.25 -17.41
N CYS A 202 -4.68 1.08 -17.47
CA CYS A 202 -5.40 0.36 -18.50
C CYS A 202 -6.87 0.79 -18.49
N GLU A 203 -7.59 0.39 -19.54
CA GLU A 203 -9.04 0.56 -19.57
C GLU A 203 -9.73 -0.11 -18.38
N ARG A 204 -10.76 0.54 -17.85
CA ARG A 204 -11.47 0.10 -16.65
C ARG A 204 -12.08 -1.30 -16.78
N GLU A 205 -12.62 -1.61 -17.92
CA GLU A 205 -13.28 -2.89 -18.22
C GLU A 205 -12.25 -4.03 -18.21
N GLU A 206 -11.08 -3.80 -18.81
CA GLU A 206 -9.98 -4.74 -18.78
C GLU A 206 -9.47 -4.98 -17.35
N LEU A 207 -9.31 -3.93 -16.56
CA LEU A 207 -8.92 -4.07 -15.16
C LEU A 207 -9.93 -4.92 -14.38
N TYR A 208 -11.22 -4.69 -14.58
CA TYR A 208 -12.27 -5.44 -13.89
C TYR A 208 -12.33 -6.91 -14.34
N ARG A 209 -12.13 -7.17 -15.63
CA ARG A 209 -12.00 -8.54 -16.15
C ARG A 209 -10.83 -9.28 -15.49
N ARG A 210 -9.67 -8.64 -15.39
CA ARG A 210 -8.47 -9.18 -14.73
C ARG A 210 -8.69 -9.42 -13.23
N ILE A 211 -9.36 -8.51 -12.55
CA ILE A 211 -9.72 -8.68 -11.14
C ILE A 211 -10.60 -9.90 -10.95
N ASN A 212 -11.65 -10.06 -11.76
CA ASN A 212 -12.58 -11.19 -11.66
C ASN A 212 -11.84 -12.51 -11.89
N LEU A 213 -11.03 -12.59 -12.95
CA LEU A 213 -10.22 -13.79 -13.24
C LEU A 213 -9.28 -14.13 -12.07
N ARG A 214 -8.53 -13.14 -11.57
CA ARG A 214 -7.62 -13.34 -10.43
C ARG A 214 -8.36 -13.80 -9.18
N THR A 215 -9.54 -13.23 -8.90
CA THR A 215 -10.36 -13.65 -7.76
C THR A 215 -10.75 -15.11 -7.87
N GLN A 216 -11.19 -15.57 -9.06
CA GLN A 216 -11.50 -16.97 -9.30
C GLN A 216 -10.27 -17.86 -9.07
N MET A 217 -9.11 -17.48 -9.60
CA MET A 217 -7.86 -18.23 -9.41
C MET A 217 -7.47 -18.36 -7.93
N ILE A 218 -7.59 -17.28 -7.15
CA ILE A 218 -7.31 -17.27 -5.70
C ILE A 218 -8.26 -18.23 -4.99
N MET A 219 -9.55 -18.17 -5.28
CA MET A 219 -10.56 -18.99 -4.59
C MET A 219 -10.54 -20.48 -5.01
N GLN A 220 -10.02 -20.79 -6.20
CA GLN A 220 -9.78 -22.16 -6.68
C GLN A 220 -8.46 -22.77 -6.16
N ALA A 221 -7.49 -21.93 -5.82
CA ALA A 221 -6.23 -22.36 -5.20
C ALA A 221 -6.47 -22.89 -3.77
N PRO A 222 -5.48 -23.51 -3.11
CA PRO A 222 -5.62 -23.98 -1.73
C PRO A 222 -5.68 -22.84 -0.70
N PHE A 223 -6.37 -21.74 -1.04
CA PHE A 223 -6.53 -20.56 -0.20
C PHE A 223 -7.33 -20.84 1.08
N HIS A 224 -8.33 -21.73 0.98
CA HIS A 224 -9.02 -22.26 2.16
C HIS A 224 -8.03 -22.86 3.17
N ASN A 225 -7.09 -23.71 2.70
CA ASN A 225 -6.10 -24.35 3.56
C ASN A 225 -5.13 -23.32 4.19
N GLU A 226 -4.76 -22.27 3.45
CA GLU A 226 -3.94 -21.17 3.96
C GLU A 226 -4.64 -20.47 5.14
N VAL A 227 -5.92 -20.13 4.98
CA VAL A 227 -6.68 -19.44 6.04
C VAL A 227 -6.93 -20.35 7.24
N VAL A 228 -7.27 -21.63 7.03
CA VAL A 228 -7.39 -22.62 8.12
C VAL A 228 -6.04 -22.77 8.86
N GLY A 229 -4.94 -22.83 8.12
CA GLY A 229 -3.59 -22.90 8.70
C GLY A 229 -3.25 -21.67 9.57
N LEU A 230 -3.67 -20.47 9.16
CA LEU A 230 -3.51 -19.24 9.95
C LEU A 230 -4.33 -19.30 11.25
N LEU A 231 -5.61 -19.68 11.16
CA LEU A 231 -6.48 -19.80 12.32
C LEU A 231 -5.96 -20.87 13.31
N ASN A 232 -5.46 -22.01 12.81
CA ASN A 232 -4.85 -23.06 13.65
C ASN A 232 -3.54 -22.61 14.33
N LYS A 233 -2.84 -21.64 13.77
CA LYS A 233 -1.67 -21.00 14.40
C LYS A 233 -2.06 -19.98 15.46
N GLY A 234 -3.35 -19.72 15.67
CA GLY A 234 -3.87 -18.75 16.65
C GLY A 234 -4.05 -17.33 16.11
N TYR A 235 -3.87 -17.11 14.81
CA TYR A 235 -4.16 -15.81 14.20
C TYR A 235 -5.66 -15.62 14.05
N ASP A 236 -6.27 -14.95 15.00
CA ASP A 236 -7.71 -14.73 15.05
C ASP A 236 -8.24 -13.90 13.89
N GLY A 237 -9.44 -14.25 13.41
CA GLY A 237 -10.10 -13.56 12.30
C GLY A 237 -10.38 -12.06 12.53
N SER A 238 -10.27 -11.56 13.78
CA SER A 238 -10.41 -10.14 14.11
C SER A 238 -9.14 -9.31 13.89
N LEU A 239 -7.98 -9.96 13.68
CA LEU A 239 -6.72 -9.27 13.40
C LEU A 239 -6.84 -8.40 12.16
N ALA A 240 -6.19 -7.24 12.15
CA ALA A 240 -6.21 -6.32 11.01
C ALA A 240 -5.75 -6.96 9.70
N SER A 241 -4.75 -7.85 9.75
CA SER A 241 -4.28 -8.66 8.64
C SER A 241 -5.38 -9.60 8.11
N MET A 242 -6.07 -10.31 9.02
CA MET A 242 -7.15 -11.25 8.69
C MET A 242 -8.45 -10.54 8.24
N GLN A 243 -8.60 -9.25 8.50
CA GLN A 243 -9.69 -8.41 7.97
C GLN A 243 -9.40 -7.84 6.57
N SER A 244 -8.27 -8.18 5.97
CA SER A 244 -7.92 -7.75 4.62
C SER A 244 -8.75 -8.44 3.53
N LEU A 245 -8.67 -7.89 2.30
CA LEU A 245 -9.34 -8.47 1.12
C LEU A 245 -8.86 -9.92 0.90
N GLY A 246 -9.79 -10.79 0.65
CA GLY A 246 -9.56 -12.24 0.54
C GLY A 246 -9.76 -12.92 1.89
N TYR A 247 -8.93 -12.61 2.87
CA TYR A 247 -8.92 -13.30 4.16
C TYR A 247 -10.25 -13.16 4.91
N ARG A 248 -10.77 -11.96 5.08
CA ARG A 248 -12.09 -11.77 5.72
C ARG A 248 -13.21 -12.52 5.00
N HIS A 249 -13.14 -12.63 3.67
CA HIS A 249 -14.16 -13.34 2.90
C HIS A 249 -14.10 -14.86 3.14
N MET A 250 -12.87 -15.41 3.19
CA MET A 250 -12.68 -16.82 3.51
C MET A 250 -12.99 -17.12 4.99
N VAL A 251 -12.64 -16.25 5.92
CA VAL A 251 -12.99 -16.38 7.35
C VAL A 251 -14.52 -16.44 7.53
N ASN A 252 -15.28 -15.56 6.85
CA ASN A 252 -16.74 -15.57 6.94
C ASN A 252 -17.36 -16.81 6.25
N HIS A 253 -16.76 -17.28 5.17
CA HIS A 253 -17.13 -18.58 4.58
C HIS A 253 -16.90 -19.74 5.57
N LEU A 254 -15.74 -19.79 6.21
CA LEU A 254 -15.42 -20.82 7.23
C LEU A 254 -16.34 -20.79 8.44
N LYS A 255 -16.87 -19.61 8.80
CA LYS A 255 -17.89 -19.46 9.85
C LYS A 255 -19.30 -19.84 9.41
N GLY A 256 -19.50 -20.18 8.11
CA GLY A 256 -20.81 -20.49 7.56
C GLY A 256 -21.72 -19.28 7.29
N GLU A 257 -21.17 -18.05 7.38
CA GLU A 257 -21.92 -16.82 7.12
C GLU A 257 -22.18 -16.63 5.61
N TRP A 258 -21.29 -17.10 4.77
CA TRP A 258 -21.37 -17.04 3.30
C TRP A 258 -21.06 -18.38 2.67
N SER A 259 -21.75 -18.72 1.59
CA SER A 259 -21.32 -19.79 0.68
C SER A 259 -20.00 -19.41 -0.01
N LEU A 260 -19.27 -20.38 -0.56
CA LEU A 260 -18.03 -20.11 -1.30
C LEU A 260 -18.30 -19.20 -2.53
N SER A 261 -19.45 -19.38 -3.19
CA SER A 261 -19.86 -18.54 -4.33
C SER A 261 -20.06 -17.08 -3.89
N GLU A 262 -20.83 -16.87 -2.82
CA GLU A 262 -21.06 -15.52 -2.27
C GLU A 262 -19.74 -14.86 -1.83
N ALA A 263 -18.87 -15.57 -1.13
CA ALA A 263 -17.56 -15.09 -0.73
C ALA A 263 -16.71 -14.68 -1.93
N THR A 264 -16.77 -15.45 -3.04
CA THR A 264 -16.06 -15.15 -4.28
C THR A 264 -16.60 -13.88 -4.96
N GLU A 265 -17.90 -13.74 -5.06
CA GLU A 265 -18.55 -12.57 -5.66
C GLU A 265 -18.28 -11.30 -4.86
N LEU A 266 -18.38 -11.40 -3.52
CA LEU A 266 -18.10 -10.30 -2.60
C LEU A 266 -16.63 -9.88 -2.68
N LEU A 267 -15.69 -10.83 -2.74
CA LEU A 267 -14.27 -10.54 -2.91
C LEU A 267 -14.01 -9.82 -4.25
N ALA A 268 -14.60 -10.29 -5.34
CA ALA A 268 -14.46 -9.64 -6.65
C ALA A 268 -15.00 -8.20 -6.63
N ARG A 269 -16.18 -8.00 -6.04
CA ARG A 269 -16.80 -6.66 -5.88
C ARG A 269 -15.90 -5.74 -5.05
N ASP A 270 -15.45 -6.19 -3.91
CA ASP A 270 -14.68 -5.36 -2.97
C ASP A 270 -13.28 -5.07 -3.52
N THR A 271 -12.70 -6.00 -4.30
CA THR A 271 -11.44 -5.78 -5.02
C THR A 271 -11.61 -4.74 -6.14
N ARG A 272 -12.72 -4.74 -6.89
CA ARG A 272 -13.03 -3.68 -7.87
C ARG A 272 -13.18 -2.31 -7.19
N HIS A 273 -13.84 -2.24 -6.04
CA HIS A 273 -13.95 -1.01 -5.25
C HIS A 273 -12.56 -0.53 -4.75
N PHE A 274 -11.73 -1.45 -4.33
CA PHE A 274 -10.35 -1.13 -3.92
C PHE A 274 -9.53 -0.60 -5.10
N ALA A 275 -9.57 -1.27 -6.25
CA ALA A 275 -8.89 -0.82 -7.47
C ALA A 275 -9.40 0.55 -7.95
N LYS A 276 -10.70 0.84 -7.86
CA LYS A 276 -11.28 2.16 -8.16
C LYS A 276 -10.68 3.24 -7.25
N ARG A 277 -10.55 2.98 -5.94
CA ARG A 277 -9.92 3.92 -5.00
C ARG A 277 -8.45 4.16 -5.34
N GLN A 278 -7.72 3.09 -5.69
CA GLN A 278 -6.32 3.20 -6.13
C GLN A 278 -6.20 4.05 -7.39
N LEU A 279 -7.01 3.79 -8.43
CA LEU A 279 -7.01 4.59 -9.66
C LEU A 279 -7.28 6.07 -9.42
N THR A 280 -8.30 6.39 -8.62
CA THR A 280 -8.62 7.77 -8.25
C THR A 280 -7.44 8.44 -7.55
N TRP A 281 -6.80 7.71 -6.64
CA TRP A 281 -5.65 8.20 -5.89
C TRP A 281 -4.43 8.42 -6.80
N PHE A 282 -4.06 7.45 -7.64
CA PHE A 282 -2.91 7.58 -8.55
C PHE A 282 -3.11 8.70 -9.59
N ARG A 283 -4.33 8.84 -10.15
CA ARG A 283 -4.66 9.91 -11.12
C ARG A 283 -4.53 11.32 -10.54
N SER A 284 -4.68 11.48 -9.23
CA SER A 284 -4.49 12.79 -8.58
C SER A 284 -3.02 13.18 -8.37
N ARG A 285 -2.07 12.31 -8.69
CA ARG A 285 -0.63 12.51 -8.46
C ARG A 285 0.06 12.94 -9.73
N LYS A 286 0.40 14.22 -9.80
CA LYS A 286 1.06 14.83 -10.98
C LYS A 286 2.52 14.38 -11.16
N GLU A 287 3.14 13.91 -10.08
CA GLU A 287 4.50 13.39 -10.06
C GLU A 287 4.67 12.02 -10.71
N LEU A 288 3.56 11.31 -10.98
CA LEU A 288 3.57 9.98 -11.57
C LEU A 288 3.46 10.07 -13.10
N TYR A 289 4.38 9.43 -13.79
CA TYR A 289 4.28 9.24 -15.23
C TYR A 289 3.25 8.13 -15.52
N GLN A 290 2.08 8.54 -16.00
CA GLN A 290 1.00 7.60 -16.35
C GLN A 290 1.32 6.92 -17.68
N ILE A 291 1.32 5.60 -17.72
CA ILE A 291 1.67 4.83 -18.91
C ILE A 291 0.75 3.61 -19.06
N GLU A 292 0.38 3.30 -20.29
CA GLU A 292 -0.44 2.12 -20.57
C GLU A 292 0.36 0.84 -20.33
N ARG A 293 -0.23 -0.12 -19.63
CA ARG A 293 0.44 -1.37 -19.24
C ARG A 293 0.98 -2.20 -20.41
N THR A 294 0.51 -1.97 -21.60
CA THR A 294 0.90 -2.68 -22.83
C THR A 294 2.10 -2.06 -23.53
N GLU A 295 2.51 -0.85 -23.16
CA GLU A 295 3.63 -0.13 -23.75
C GLU A 295 4.99 -0.54 -23.15
N ILE A 296 5.25 -1.85 -23.11
CA ILE A 296 6.42 -2.43 -22.42
C ILE A 296 7.73 -1.88 -22.99
N ASP A 297 7.88 -1.87 -24.31
CA ASP A 297 9.11 -1.41 -24.97
C ASP A 297 9.38 0.07 -24.67
N PHE A 298 8.33 0.89 -24.62
CA PHE A 298 8.45 2.29 -24.24
C PHE A 298 8.84 2.46 -22.77
N ILE A 299 8.29 1.63 -21.86
CA ILE A 299 8.67 1.61 -20.44
C ILE A 299 10.15 1.28 -20.28
N LEU A 300 10.65 0.23 -20.95
CA LEU A 300 12.04 -0.17 -20.87
C LEU A 300 12.96 0.91 -21.42
N LYS A 301 12.61 1.52 -22.58
CA LYS A 301 13.34 2.64 -23.15
C LYS A 301 13.42 3.84 -22.21
N LEU A 302 12.30 4.21 -21.57
CA LEU A 302 12.25 5.33 -20.64
C LEU A 302 13.13 5.07 -19.40
N ILE A 303 13.16 3.84 -18.90
CA ILE A 303 14.05 3.44 -17.80
C ILE A 303 15.51 3.54 -18.24
N ASP A 304 15.88 3.04 -19.40
CA ASP A 304 17.25 3.11 -19.93
C ASP A 304 17.73 4.56 -20.08
N GLU A 305 16.90 5.43 -20.66
CA GLU A 305 17.20 6.87 -20.78
C GLU A 305 17.39 7.52 -19.41
N PHE A 306 16.53 7.20 -18.44
CA PHE A 306 16.66 7.71 -17.06
C PHE A 306 17.95 7.22 -16.40
N LEU A 307 18.32 5.96 -16.57
CA LEU A 307 19.53 5.40 -15.95
C LEU A 307 20.81 5.97 -16.56
N ARG A 308 20.83 6.22 -17.87
CA ARG A 308 21.96 6.83 -18.57
C ARG A 308 22.12 8.33 -18.30
N SER A 309 21.04 9.04 -17.97
CA SER A 309 21.09 10.45 -17.65
C SER A 309 21.88 10.69 -16.36
N GLN A 310 23.10 11.24 -16.48
CA GLN A 310 23.94 11.58 -15.31
C GLN A 310 23.39 12.83 -14.62
N GLY A 311 22.37 12.67 -13.78
CA GLY A 311 22.02 13.70 -12.77
C GLY A 311 21.42 15.02 -13.27
N HIS A 312 21.17 15.20 -14.56
CA HIS A 312 20.40 16.34 -15.07
C HIS A 312 18.92 16.12 -14.75
N LYS A 313 18.27 17.14 -14.18
CA LYS A 313 16.81 17.12 -13.94
C LYS A 313 16.09 16.91 -15.28
N THR A 314 15.82 15.68 -15.64
CA THR A 314 14.85 15.36 -16.68
C THR A 314 13.47 15.50 -16.03
N SER A 315 12.89 16.71 -16.11
CA SER A 315 11.46 16.91 -15.89
C SER A 315 10.74 16.25 -17.06
N PHE A 316 10.39 14.98 -16.93
CA PHE A 316 9.39 14.37 -17.80
C PHE A 316 8.02 14.94 -17.38
N THR A 317 7.64 16.08 -17.98
CA THR A 317 6.27 16.60 -17.96
C THR A 317 5.54 15.93 -19.12
N ALA A 318 4.45 15.21 -18.77
CA ALA A 318 3.48 14.69 -19.75
C ALA A 318 2.70 15.84 -20.41
#